data_4cd518a47ba178ac179157d561f22af1
#
_entry.id   4cd518a47ba178ac179157d561f22af1
#
_cell.length_a   1.000
_cell.length_b   1.000
_cell.length_c   1.000
_cell.angle_alpha   90.00
_cell.angle_beta   90.00
_cell.angle_gamma   90.00
#
_symmetry.space_group_name_H-M   'P 1'
#
loop_
_entity.id
_entity.type
_entity.pdbx_description
1 polymer ?
#
loop_
_entity_poly.entity_id
_entity_poly.type
_entity_poly.pdbx_seq_one_letter_code
_entity_poly.pdbx_strand_id
1 'polypeptide(L)'
;MRGTTMELICHKRIVPDLLLLFLCISSSLAQAYVEKQRAWNNTVSAIYVFGDSTVDSGNNNYINTAFRSDFSPYGRDFVNQMPTGRFTNGRLTTDFIASYVGVKDYIPPYLDPTLSIEELMTGNVIDIPKQLEYFKEYTKRLEQAIGKQRVDKHIKKAVFIISAGTNDFVVNYFALPIRRKTYTTVSSYQQFLLQNAKNFIQDILQDLWEEGARNIIVSGLPPMGCLPVVITLNSDNAILQRGCIEKYSTVAREFNLMLQNEVNLMHFGLANLGAKIYLIDIYRPLTDMIQVPSKHGFDEVESGCCGSGYMEAGFLCNAKSYVCPDASKYVFWDSIHPTEKTYNIVFRDILNIIDAIIRD
;
A
#
# COMPACT_ATOMS: atom_id res chain seq x y z
N MET A 1 11.42 -39.88 58.02
CA MET A 1 11.27 -40.13 56.60
C MET A 1 9.80 -40.00 56.19
N ARG A 2 9.25 -38.80 56.11
CA ARG A 2 7.92 -38.47 55.50
C ARG A 2 7.95 -37.00 55.07
N GLY A 3 8.46 -36.71 53.91
CA GLY A 3 8.54 -35.31 53.45
C GLY A 3 8.75 -35.12 51.95
N THR A 4 8.95 -36.21 51.19
CA THR A 4 9.39 -36.08 49.75
C THR A 4 8.34 -36.47 48.71
N THR A 5 7.16 -36.95 49.13
CA THR A 5 6.12 -37.42 48.18
C THR A 5 5.05 -36.38 47.83
N MET A 6 4.94 -35.28 48.57
CA MET A 6 3.89 -34.28 48.34
C MET A 6 4.28 -33.19 47.32
N GLU A 7 5.56 -32.82 47.22
CA GLU A 7 6.03 -31.82 46.26
C GLU A 7 6.02 -32.33 44.81
N LEU A 8 6.28 -33.62 44.56
CA LEU A 8 6.28 -34.19 43.19
C LEU A 8 4.87 -34.32 42.58
N ILE A 9 3.82 -34.39 43.41
CA ILE A 9 2.44 -34.52 42.94
C ILE A 9 1.89 -33.14 42.57
N CYS A 10 2.31 -32.08 43.22
CA CYS A 10 1.89 -30.72 42.90
C CYS A 10 2.49 -30.23 41.58
N HIS A 11 3.76 -30.52 41.28
CA HIS A 11 4.42 -30.14 40.04
C HIS A 11 3.92 -30.93 38.82
N LYS A 12 3.46 -32.15 38.95
CA LYS A 12 2.95 -32.97 37.83
C LYS A 12 1.55 -32.57 37.36
N ARG A 13 0.76 -31.82 38.14
CA ARG A 13 -0.58 -31.35 37.73
C ARG A 13 -0.58 -29.92 37.19
N ILE A 14 0.27 -29.05 37.69
CA ILE A 14 0.29 -27.62 37.31
C ILE A 14 0.72 -27.40 35.84
N VAL A 15 1.69 -28.20 35.37
CA VAL A 15 2.20 -28.03 33.97
C VAL A 15 1.18 -28.45 32.92
N PRO A 16 0.46 -29.59 33.05
CA PRO A 16 -0.61 -29.91 32.06
C PRO A 16 -1.79 -28.94 32.12
N ASP A 17 -2.15 -28.43 33.30
CA ASP A 17 -3.26 -27.49 33.47
C ASP A 17 -2.92 -26.11 32.83
N LEU A 18 -1.69 -25.63 32.97
CA LEU A 18 -1.19 -24.42 32.31
C LEU A 18 -1.11 -24.60 30.79
N LEU A 19 -0.71 -25.77 30.31
CA LEU A 19 -0.65 -26.07 28.87
C LEU A 19 -2.06 -26.13 28.27
N LEU A 20 -3.01 -26.75 28.97
CA LEU A 20 -4.41 -26.78 28.58
C LEU A 20 -5.04 -25.38 28.57
N LEU A 21 -4.74 -24.55 29.56
CA LEU A 21 -5.20 -23.17 29.62
C LEU A 21 -4.65 -22.35 28.46
N PHE A 22 -3.36 -22.52 28.12
CA PHE A 22 -2.72 -21.85 26.99
C PHE A 22 -3.32 -22.28 25.65
N LEU A 23 -3.59 -23.58 25.47
CA LEU A 23 -4.26 -24.13 24.29
C LEU A 23 -5.71 -23.62 24.16
N CYS A 24 -6.45 -23.53 25.26
CA CYS A 24 -7.81 -22.99 25.28
C CYS A 24 -7.83 -21.49 24.94
N ILE A 25 -6.89 -20.70 25.48
CA ILE A 25 -6.78 -19.26 25.16
C ILE A 25 -6.40 -19.07 23.70
N SER A 26 -5.43 -19.83 23.19
CA SER A 26 -5.00 -19.73 21.80
C SER A 26 -6.10 -20.16 20.82
N SER A 27 -6.87 -21.20 21.13
CA SER A 27 -8.00 -21.62 20.31
C SER A 27 -9.15 -20.61 20.33
N SER A 28 -9.44 -20.01 21.50
CA SER A 28 -10.46 -18.96 21.63
C SER A 28 -10.08 -17.68 20.88
N LEU A 29 -8.81 -17.28 20.91
CA LEU A 29 -8.30 -16.15 20.15
C LEU A 29 -8.33 -16.42 18.64
N ALA A 30 -7.97 -17.63 18.20
CA ALA A 30 -8.06 -18.04 16.81
C ALA A 30 -9.51 -18.07 16.32
N GLN A 31 -10.43 -18.56 17.15
CA GLN A 31 -11.85 -18.61 16.84
C GLN A 31 -12.48 -17.20 16.76
N ALA A 32 -12.14 -16.32 17.70
CA ALA A 32 -12.55 -14.91 17.65
C ALA A 32 -12.00 -14.18 16.43
N TYR A 33 -10.76 -14.49 16.01
CA TYR A 33 -10.18 -13.94 14.78
C TYR A 33 -10.91 -14.44 13.53
N VAL A 34 -11.22 -15.73 13.44
CA VAL A 34 -11.97 -16.33 12.33
C VAL A 34 -13.42 -15.80 12.28
N GLU A 35 -14.08 -15.63 13.43
CA GLU A 35 -15.43 -15.03 13.49
C GLU A 35 -15.41 -13.56 13.10
N LYS A 36 -14.38 -12.81 13.51
CA LYS A 36 -14.17 -11.42 13.10
C LYS A 36 -13.97 -11.33 11.58
N GLN A 37 -13.13 -12.17 10.99
CA GLN A 37 -12.97 -12.25 9.52
C GLN A 37 -14.27 -12.63 8.78
N ARG A 38 -15.04 -13.59 9.31
CA ARG A 38 -16.34 -13.98 8.72
C ARG A 38 -17.38 -12.86 8.77
N ALA A 39 -17.39 -12.05 9.84
CA ALA A 39 -18.25 -10.87 9.93
C ALA A 39 -17.90 -9.82 8.88
N TRP A 40 -16.62 -9.66 8.55
CA TRP A 40 -16.14 -8.69 7.55
C TRP A 40 -16.36 -9.13 6.11
N ASN A 41 -16.33 -10.44 5.79
CA ASN A 41 -16.59 -10.97 4.44
C ASN A 41 -17.93 -10.52 3.84
N ASN A 42 -18.84 -9.95 4.64
CA ASN A 42 -20.10 -9.39 4.16
C ASN A 42 -20.15 -7.85 4.11
N THR A 43 -19.10 -7.17 4.61
CA THR A 43 -19.10 -5.71 4.73
C THR A 43 -18.42 -5.05 3.53
N VAL A 44 -17.24 -5.54 3.12
CA VAL A 44 -16.50 -5.05 1.94
C VAL A 44 -16.68 -6.02 0.80
N SER A 45 -17.16 -5.55 -0.34
CA SER A 45 -17.42 -6.39 -1.52
C SER A 45 -16.21 -6.48 -2.46
N ALA A 46 -15.41 -5.41 -2.55
CA ALA A 46 -14.23 -5.31 -3.40
C ALA A 46 -13.28 -4.22 -2.90
N ILE A 47 -12.02 -4.27 -3.37
CA ILE A 47 -11.06 -3.19 -3.23
C ILE A 47 -10.61 -2.78 -4.62
N TYR A 48 -10.80 -1.50 -4.97
CA TYR A 48 -10.31 -0.90 -6.20
C TYR A 48 -9.15 0.03 -5.88
N VAL A 49 -8.02 -0.20 -6.56
CA VAL A 49 -6.78 0.51 -6.28
C VAL A 49 -6.38 1.32 -7.51
N PHE A 50 -6.10 2.60 -7.29
CA PHE A 50 -5.64 3.55 -8.29
C PHE A 50 -4.33 4.18 -7.82
N GLY A 51 -3.36 4.28 -8.70
CA GLY A 51 -2.11 4.91 -8.32
C GLY A 51 -0.90 4.51 -9.17
N ASP A 52 0.26 4.50 -8.53
CA ASP A 52 1.57 4.26 -9.16
C ASP A 52 2.17 2.89 -8.79
N SER A 53 3.49 2.72 -9.01
CA SER A 53 4.21 1.47 -8.76
C SER A 53 4.15 0.99 -7.30
N THR A 54 3.84 1.85 -6.33
CA THR A 54 3.72 1.47 -4.91
C THR A 54 2.48 0.64 -4.60
N VAL A 55 1.52 0.62 -5.53
CA VAL A 55 0.25 -0.11 -5.41
C VAL A 55 -0.06 -0.98 -6.65
N ASP A 56 0.85 -1.04 -7.65
CA ASP A 56 0.69 -1.86 -8.84
C ASP A 56 0.84 -3.35 -8.53
N SER A 57 -0.23 -4.10 -8.70
CA SER A 57 -0.26 -5.56 -8.54
C SER A 57 0.31 -6.33 -9.74
N GLY A 58 0.78 -5.62 -10.80
CA GLY A 58 1.37 -6.19 -12.00
C GLY A 58 0.71 -5.77 -13.31
N ASN A 59 -0.08 -4.69 -13.33
CA ASN A 59 -0.71 -4.17 -14.56
C ASN A 59 0.33 -3.75 -15.60
N ASN A 60 1.48 -3.22 -15.15
CA ASN A 60 2.57 -2.84 -16.04
C ASN A 60 3.13 -4.00 -16.88
N ASN A 61 2.87 -5.26 -16.49
CA ASN A 61 3.28 -6.43 -17.29
C ASN A 61 2.54 -6.53 -18.62
N TYR A 62 1.34 -5.94 -18.70
CA TYR A 62 0.41 -6.05 -19.84
C TYR A 62 0.38 -4.80 -20.72
N ILE A 63 1.25 -3.82 -20.46
CA ILE A 63 1.40 -2.61 -21.26
C ILE A 63 2.82 -2.47 -21.82
N ASN A 64 2.99 -1.69 -22.89
CA ASN A 64 4.31 -1.43 -23.46
C ASN A 64 5.04 -0.35 -22.66
N THR A 65 5.77 -0.77 -21.63
CA THR A 65 6.55 0.10 -20.75
C THR A 65 7.86 -0.55 -20.36
N ALA A 66 8.89 0.27 -20.11
CA ALA A 66 10.15 -0.17 -19.50
C ALA A 66 10.06 -0.30 -17.97
N PHE A 67 9.02 0.28 -17.35
CA PHE A 67 8.82 0.22 -15.91
C PHE A 67 8.03 -1.04 -15.54
N ARG A 68 8.75 -2.17 -15.43
CA ARG A 68 8.21 -3.48 -15.09
C ARG A 68 9.01 -4.10 -13.95
N SER A 69 8.38 -5.05 -13.26
CA SER A 69 8.99 -5.84 -12.17
C SER A 69 8.48 -7.30 -12.17
N ASP A 70 8.17 -7.83 -13.35
CA ASP A 70 7.75 -9.23 -13.59
C ASP A 70 8.95 -10.17 -13.81
N PHE A 71 10.09 -9.87 -13.22
CA PHE A 71 11.33 -10.65 -13.32
C PHE A 71 12.08 -10.65 -11.98
N SER A 72 12.90 -11.69 -11.78
CA SER A 72 13.79 -11.80 -10.62
C SER A 72 14.76 -10.59 -10.55
N PRO A 73 15.02 -10.04 -9.33
CA PRO A 73 14.69 -10.59 -8.01
C PRO A 73 13.40 -10.06 -7.37
N TYR A 74 12.57 -9.28 -8.11
CA TYR A 74 11.25 -8.91 -7.62
C TYR A 74 10.42 -10.14 -7.26
N GLY A 75 9.56 -10.04 -6.25
CA GLY A 75 8.73 -11.15 -5.80
C GLY A 75 9.49 -12.30 -5.12
N ARG A 76 10.76 -12.10 -4.74
CA ARG A 76 11.60 -13.13 -4.10
C ARG A 76 10.95 -13.77 -2.87
N ASP A 77 10.24 -12.98 -2.09
CA ASP A 77 9.58 -13.42 -0.85
C ASP A 77 8.05 -13.55 -1.04
N PHE A 78 7.56 -13.36 -2.27
CA PHE A 78 6.16 -13.64 -2.63
C PHE A 78 5.90 -15.15 -2.72
N VAL A 79 4.65 -15.56 -2.71
CA VAL A 79 4.26 -16.97 -2.83
C VAL A 79 4.91 -17.61 -4.07
N ASN A 80 5.54 -18.76 -3.89
CA ASN A 80 6.31 -19.47 -4.89
C ASN A 80 7.47 -18.65 -5.51
N GLN A 81 7.93 -17.61 -4.83
CA GLN A 81 9.00 -16.71 -5.31
C GLN A 81 8.69 -16.12 -6.70
N MET A 82 7.42 -15.82 -6.94
CA MET A 82 6.93 -15.39 -8.25
C MET A 82 7.06 -13.87 -8.42
N PRO A 83 7.75 -13.38 -9.45
CA PRO A 83 7.79 -11.97 -9.81
C PRO A 83 6.47 -11.59 -10.50
N THR A 84 5.53 -11.07 -9.73
CA THR A 84 4.16 -10.77 -10.17
C THR A 84 4.01 -9.44 -10.90
N GLY A 85 5.06 -8.62 -10.92
CA GLY A 85 5.00 -7.23 -11.37
C GLY A 85 4.83 -6.21 -10.23
N ARG A 86 4.78 -6.67 -8.97
CA ARG A 86 4.86 -5.79 -7.80
C ARG A 86 6.28 -5.28 -7.63
N PHE A 87 6.45 -3.98 -7.47
CA PHE A 87 7.77 -3.36 -7.29
C PHE A 87 8.29 -3.55 -5.85
N THR A 88 8.40 -4.81 -5.41
CA THR A 88 8.88 -5.19 -4.07
C THR A 88 9.32 -6.65 -4.06
N ASN A 89 9.92 -7.10 -2.95
CA ASN A 89 10.24 -8.51 -2.73
C ASN A 89 9.02 -9.39 -2.45
N GLY A 90 7.84 -8.81 -2.14
CA GLY A 90 6.67 -9.61 -1.75
C GLY A 90 5.35 -8.84 -1.91
N ARG A 91 4.53 -8.78 -0.86
CA ARG A 91 3.20 -8.16 -0.87
C ARG A 91 3.27 -6.64 -0.70
N LEU A 92 2.28 -5.95 -1.25
CA LEU A 92 2.02 -4.52 -1.07
C LEU A 92 1.10 -4.27 0.14
N THR A 93 1.02 -3.03 0.60
CA THR A 93 0.05 -2.63 1.65
C THR A 93 -1.38 -2.99 1.25
N THR A 94 -1.73 -2.83 -0.02
CA THR A 94 -3.05 -3.14 -0.57
C THR A 94 -3.39 -4.63 -0.52
N ASP A 95 -2.41 -5.52 -0.70
CA ASP A 95 -2.61 -6.97 -0.52
C ASP A 95 -2.92 -7.31 0.94
N PHE A 96 -2.22 -6.68 1.89
CA PHE A 96 -2.50 -6.88 3.31
C PHE A 96 -3.90 -6.38 3.69
N ILE A 97 -4.35 -5.25 3.11
CA ILE A 97 -5.72 -4.76 3.30
C ILE A 97 -6.73 -5.76 2.74
N ALA A 98 -6.52 -6.25 1.51
CA ALA A 98 -7.42 -7.20 0.85
C ALA A 98 -7.58 -8.50 1.65
N SER A 99 -6.45 -9.04 2.13
CA SER A 99 -6.43 -10.23 2.98
C SER A 99 -7.13 -9.98 4.33
N TYR A 100 -6.89 -8.83 4.94
CA TYR A 100 -7.47 -8.47 6.23
C TYR A 100 -8.98 -8.33 6.20
N VAL A 101 -9.53 -7.70 5.15
CA VAL A 101 -10.99 -7.57 4.97
C VAL A 101 -11.64 -8.83 4.38
N GLY A 102 -10.84 -9.84 4.02
CA GLY A 102 -11.32 -11.14 3.55
C GLY A 102 -11.83 -11.16 2.11
N VAL A 103 -11.44 -10.15 1.30
CA VAL A 103 -11.83 -10.10 -0.13
C VAL A 103 -10.97 -11.04 -0.96
N LYS A 104 -9.64 -10.97 -0.82
CA LYS A 104 -8.64 -11.85 -1.45
C LYS A 104 -7.33 -11.83 -0.68
N ASP A 105 -6.51 -12.89 -0.85
CA ASP A 105 -5.16 -12.94 -0.26
C ASP A 105 -4.21 -11.91 -0.88
N TYR A 106 -4.36 -11.66 -2.19
CA TYR A 106 -3.65 -10.61 -2.95
C TYR A 106 -4.53 -10.06 -4.06
N ILE A 107 -4.31 -8.78 -4.41
CA ILE A 107 -5.04 -8.10 -5.48
C ILE A 107 -4.45 -8.52 -6.85
N PRO A 108 -5.25 -9.06 -7.79
CA PRO A 108 -4.77 -9.38 -9.12
C PRO A 108 -4.61 -8.12 -9.99
N PRO A 109 -3.74 -8.16 -11.01
CA PRO A 109 -3.67 -7.09 -12.01
C PRO A 109 -4.92 -7.12 -12.90
N TYR A 110 -5.57 -5.98 -13.10
CA TYR A 110 -6.78 -5.90 -13.93
C TYR A 110 -6.55 -6.22 -15.41
N LEU A 111 -5.38 -5.89 -15.93
CA LEU A 111 -5.07 -6.13 -17.33
C LEU A 111 -4.70 -7.56 -17.66
N ASP A 112 -4.68 -8.47 -16.68
CA ASP A 112 -4.45 -9.88 -16.94
C ASP A 112 -5.61 -10.47 -17.77
N PRO A 113 -5.38 -10.87 -19.04
CA PRO A 113 -6.42 -11.37 -19.92
C PRO A 113 -6.94 -12.75 -19.53
N THR A 114 -6.28 -13.44 -18.61
CA THR A 114 -6.67 -14.77 -18.12
C THR A 114 -7.68 -14.71 -16.99
N LEU A 115 -7.90 -13.54 -16.40
CA LEU A 115 -8.82 -13.38 -15.27
C LEU A 115 -10.29 -13.38 -15.73
N SER A 116 -11.12 -14.14 -15.04
CA SER A 116 -12.58 -14.08 -15.19
C SER A 116 -13.14 -12.77 -14.63
N ILE A 117 -14.42 -12.48 -14.96
CA ILE A 117 -15.07 -11.27 -14.44
C ILE A 117 -15.19 -11.30 -12.91
N GLU A 118 -15.38 -12.48 -12.32
CA GLU A 118 -15.43 -12.70 -10.88
C GLU A 118 -14.08 -12.42 -10.21
N GLU A 119 -12.98 -12.77 -10.88
CA GLU A 119 -11.62 -12.52 -10.39
C GLU A 119 -11.22 -11.07 -10.50
N LEU A 120 -11.71 -10.35 -11.51
CA LEU A 120 -11.50 -8.92 -11.74
C LEU A 120 -12.23 -8.02 -10.72
N MET A 121 -13.16 -8.55 -9.94
CA MET A 121 -13.91 -7.78 -8.92
C MET A 121 -13.03 -7.18 -7.80
N THR A 122 -11.69 -7.15 -7.94
CA THR A 122 -10.78 -6.81 -6.84
C THR A 122 -9.59 -5.89 -7.13
N GLY A 123 -9.47 -5.17 -8.27
CA GLY A 123 -8.45 -4.12 -8.34
C GLY A 123 -7.73 -3.78 -9.66
N ASN A 124 -7.08 -2.59 -9.69
CA ASN A 124 -6.34 -2.06 -10.85
C ASN A 124 -5.28 -1.01 -10.58
N VAL A 125 -4.24 -0.93 -11.47
CA VAL A 125 -3.33 0.23 -11.51
C VAL A 125 -2.81 0.52 -12.93
N ILE A 126 -3.03 1.75 -13.46
CA ILE A 126 -2.43 2.36 -14.68
C ILE A 126 -2.55 3.88 -14.53
N ASP A 127 -1.98 4.71 -15.48
CA ASP A 127 -2.16 6.16 -15.50
C ASP A 127 -3.56 6.59 -15.04
N ILE A 128 -3.59 7.47 -14.06
CA ILE A 128 -4.79 7.73 -13.23
C ILE A 128 -6.06 8.05 -14.04
N PRO A 129 -6.06 8.94 -15.04
CA PRO A 129 -7.24 9.14 -15.88
C PRO A 129 -7.64 7.88 -16.66
N LYS A 130 -6.66 7.12 -17.15
CA LYS A 130 -6.92 5.87 -17.87
C LYS A 130 -7.40 4.75 -16.95
N GLN A 131 -6.96 4.73 -15.71
CA GLN A 131 -7.49 3.81 -14.70
C GLN A 131 -8.98 4.00 -14.45
N LEU A 132 -9.46 5.25 -14.44
CA LEU A 132 -10.88 5.55 -14.31
C LEU A 132 -11.68 5.08 -15.54
N GLU A 133 -11.13 5.24 -16.77
CA GLU A 133 -11.76 4.69 -17.97
C GLU A 133 -11.89 3.16 -17.91
N TYR A 134 -10.85 2.46 -17.48
CA TYR A 134 -10.89 1.01 -17.29
C TYR A 134 -11.88 0.60 -16.19
N PHE A 135 -12.00 1.39 -15.13
CA PHE A 135 -13.00 1.13 -14.12
C PHE A 135 -14.43 1.27 -14.67
N LYS A 136 -14.71 2.31 -15.49
CA LYS A 136 -15.99 2.48 -16.18
C LYS A 136 -16.28 1.33 -17.16
N GLU A 137 -15.27 0.88 -17.90
CA GLU A 137 -15.39 -0.30 -18.77
C GLU A 137 -15.71 -1.55 -17.96
N TYR A 138 -14.98 -1.79 -16.86
CA TYR A 138 -15.20 -2.89 -15.94
C TYR A 138 -16.62 -2.88 -15.40
N THR A 139 -17.09 -1.75 -14.86
CA THR A 139 -18.45 -1.61 -14.30
C THR A 139 -19.52 -1.97 -15.35
N LYS A 140 -19.35 -1.49 -16.59
CA LYS A 140 -20.25 -1.81 -17.70
C LYS A 140 -20.25 -3.30 -18.03
N ARG A 141 -19.09 -3.96 -18.04
CA ARG A 141 -18.98 -5.41 -18.23
C ARG A 141 -19.66 -6.18 -17.08
N LEU A 142 -19.46 -5.69 -15.85
CA LEU A 142 -20.07 -6.27 -14.67
C LEU A 142 -21.62 -6.13 -14.71
N GLU A 143 -22.14 -4.97 -15.14
CA GLU A 143 -23.58 -4.77 -15.36
C GLU A 143 -24.18 -5.78 -16.35
N GLN A 144 -23.46 -6.06 -17.44
CA GLN A 144 -23.88 -7.08 -18.40
C GLN A 144 -23.92 -8.48 -17.81
N ALA A 145 -22.99 -8.80 -16.90
CA ALA A 145 -22.86 -10.12 -16.29
C ALA A 145 -23.88 -10.38 -15.17
N ILE A 146 -24.09 -9.41 -14.26
CA ILE A 146 -24.89 -9.61 -13.03
C ILE A 146 -26.08 -8.67 -12.87
N GLY A 147 -26.23 -7.68 -13.76
CA GLY A 147 -27.31 -6.70 -13.76
C GLY A 147 -27.04 -5.48 -12.86
N LYS A 148 -27.57 -4.33 -13.26
CA LYS A 148 -27.29 -3.01 -12.63
C LYS A 148 -27.53 -3.02 -11.11
N GLN A 149 -28.65 -3.49 -10.63
CA GLN A 149 -28.97 -3.46 -9.19
C GLN A 149 -27.94 -4.20 -8.32
N ARG A 150 -27.36 -5.29 -8.81
CA ARG A 150 -26.31 -6.03 -8.10
C ARG A 150 -24.99 -5.28 -8.14
N VAL A 151 -24.66 -4.64 -9.27
CA VAL A 151 -23.47 -3.80 -9.42
C VAL A 151 -23.53 -2.60 -8.47
N ASP A 152 -24.65 -1.86 -8.44
CA ASP A 152 -24.83 -0.72 -7.53
C ASP A 152 -24.59 -1.13 -6.07
N LYS A 153 -25.15 -2.27 -5.65
CA LYS A 153 -24.93 -2.81 -4.31
C LYS A 153 -23.48 -3.21 -4.06
N HIS A 154 -22.82 -3.78 -5.06
CA HIS A 154 -21.43 -4.20 -5.01
C HIS A 154 -20.50 -2.99 -4.86
N ILE A 155 -20.64 -1.99 -5.74
CA ILE A 155 -19.84 -0.76 -5.73
C ILE A 155 -20.04 0.03 -4.43
N LYS A 156 -21.27 0.10 -3.91
CA LYS A 156 -21.56 0.78 -2.65
C LYS A 156 -20.79 0.22 -1.45
N LYS A 157 -20.48 -1.07 -1.47
CA LYS A 157 -19.71 -1.76 -0.43
C LYS A 157 -18.22 -1.85 -0.72
N ALA A 158 -17.78 -1.40 -1.87
CA ALA A 158 -16.37 -1.43 -2.25
C ALA A 158 -15.58 -0.33 -1.55
N VAL A 159 -14.29 -0.57 -1.39
CA VAL A 159 -13.30 0.41 -0.91
C VAL A 159 -12.43 0.82 -2.09
N PHE A 160 -12.27 2.13 -2.26
CA PHE A 160 -11.44 2.74 -3.29
C PHE A 160 -10.16 3.30 -2.65
N ILE A 161 -9.00 2.85 -3.11
CA ILE A 161 -7.70 3.28 -2.60
C ILE A 161 -6.98 4.07 -3.70
N ILE A 162 -6.54 5.29 -3.38
CA ILE A 162 -5.82 6.17 -4.31
C ILE A 162 -4.44 6.45 -3.71
N SER A 163 -3.37 6.10 -4.44
CA SER A 163 -1.99 6.34 -4.02
C SER A 163 -1.14 6.81 -5.21
N ALA A 164 -0.90 8.12 -5.30
CA ALA A 164 -0.16 8.72 -6.39
C ALA A 164 0.51 10.05 -5.99
N GLY A 165 1.45 10.51 -6.82
CA GLY A 165 2.11 11.81 -6.68
C GLY A 165 3.61 11.70 -6.35
N THR A 166 4.09 10.60 -5.79
CA THR A 166 5.53 10.43 -5.49
C THR A 166 6.38 10.57 -6.75
N ASN A 167 6.00 9.90 -7.85
CA ASN A 167 6.72 9.97 -9.12
C ASN A 167 6.66 11.36 -9.75
N ASP A 168 5.56 12.08 -9.57
CA ASP A 168 5.42 13.44 -10.07
C ASP A 168 6.49 14.36 -9.46
N PHE A 169 6.71 14.28 -8.15
CA PHE A 169 7.77 15.03 -7.49
C PHE A 169 9.15 14.44 -7.77
N VAL A 170 9.38 13.17 -7.45
CA VAL A 170 10.70 12.55 -7.48
C VAL A 170 11.25 12.45 -8.90
N VAL A 171 10.48 11.94 -9.85
CA VAL A 171 10.92 11.73 -11.22
C VAL A 171 10.73 12.99 -12.05
N ASN A 172 9.52 13.53 -12.13
CA ASN A 172 9.15 14.55 -13.10
C ASN A 172 9.59 15.97 -12.71
N TYR A 173 9.84 16.23 -11.40
CA TYR A 173 10.22 17.54 -10.93
C TYR A 173 11.63 17.60 -10.33
N PHE A 174 12.03 16.67 -9.46
CA PHE A 174 13.33 16.70 -8.79
C PHE A 174 14.45 16.08 -9.62
N ALA A 175 14.26 14.87 -10.16
CA ALA A 175 15.28 14.19 -10.94
C ALA A 175 15.35 14.71 -12.37
N LEU A 176 14.22 14.75 -13.07
CA LEU A 176 14.13 15.25 -14.46
C LEU A 176 13.47 16.63 -14.49
N PRO A 177 14.07 17.63 -15.18
CA PRO A 177 13.53 18.99 -15.18
C PRO A 177 12.30 19.16 -16.10
N ILE A 178 11.55 18.10 -16.38
CA ILE A 178 10.46 18.08 -17.35
C ILE A 178 9.37 19.09 -16.97
N ARG A 179 8.98 19.10 -15.70
CA ARG A 179 7.92 19.98 -15.19
C ARG A 179 8.40 21.36 -14.73
N ARG A 180 9.71 21.53 -14.49
CA ARG A 180 10.27 22.82 -14.03
C ARG A 180 10.15 23.93 -15.10
N LYS A 181 10.00 23.59 -16.36
CA LYS A 181 9.76 24.60 -17.43
C LYS A 181 8.41 25.26 -17.29
N THR A 182 7.38 24.48 -16.91
CA THR A 182 6.01 24.95 -16.77
C THR A 182 5.75 25.49 -15.35
N TYR A 183 6.29 24.80 -14.34
CA TYR A 183 6.12 25.14 -12.93
C TYR A 183 7.47 25.55 -12.36
N THR A 184 7.73 26.87 -12.35
CA THR A 184 9.04 27.42 -11.95
C THR A 184 9.32 27.30 -10.46
N THR A 185 8.29 27.10 -9.63
CA THR A 185 8.42 26.91 -8.19
C THR A 185 7.80 25.58 -7.76
N VAL A 186 8.33 24.99 -6.69
CA VAL A 186 7.76 23.78 -6.07
C VAL A 186 6.33 24.04 -5.65
N SER A 187 6.04 25.19 -5.07
CA SER A 187 4.70 25.55 -4.60
C SER A 187 3.68 25.58 -5.73
N SER A 188 4.02 26.16 -6.90
CA SER A 188 3.11 26.13 -8.06
C SER A 188 2.85 24.72 -8.57
N TYR A 189 3.84 23.84 -8.47
CA TYR A 189 3.68 22.43 -8.83
C TYR A 189 2.85 21.64 -7.82
N GLN A 190 3.05 21.90 -6.52
CA GLN A 190 2.21 21.34 -5.45
C GLN A 190 0.73 21.68 -5.64
N GLN A 191 0.42 22.96 -5.95
CA GLN A 191 -0.96 23.40 -6.21
C GLN A 191 -1.57 22.71 -7.43
N PHE A 192 -0.79 22.55 -8.51
CA PHE A 192 -1.23 21.82 -9.69
C PHE A 192 -1.56 20.36 -9.37
N LEU A 193 -0.69 19.65 -8.67
CA LEU A 193 -0.91 18.26 -8.29
C LEU A 193 -2.09 18.11 -7.32
N LEU A 194 -2.23 19.04 -6.36
CA LEU A 194 -3.37 19.05 -5.44
C LEU A 194 -4.70 19.23 -6.18
N GLN A 195 -4.75 20.15 -7.16
CA GLN A 195 -5.96 20.35 -7.96
C GLN A 195 -6.30 19.11 -8.79
N ASN A 196 -5.30 18.44 -9.36
CA ASN A 196 -5.51 17.19 -10.08
C ASN A 196 -6.02 16.08 -9.16
N ALA A 197 -5.45 15.92 -7.98
CA ALA A 197 -5.92 14.96 -7.00
C ALA A 197 -7.37 15.23 -6.60
N LYS A 198 -7.71 16.49 -6.34
CA LYS A 198 -9.08 16.92 -6.01
C LYS A 198 -10.05 16.59 -7.14
N ASN A 199 -9.74 16.99 -8.38
CA ASN A 199 -10.58 16.71 -9.55
C ASN A 199 -10.78 15.20 -9.70
N PHE A 200 -9.72 14.41 -9.61
CA PHE A 200 -9.80 12.96 -9.73
C PHE A 200 -10.70 12.33 -8.66
N ILE A 201 -10.59 12.75 -7.40
CA ILE A 201 -11.47 12.27 -6.33
C ILE A 201 -12.92 12.70 -6.60
N GLN A 202 -13.13 13.93 -7.08
CA GLN A 202 -14.47 14.41 -7.45
C GLN A 202 -15.05 13.64 -8.63
N ASP A 203 -14.25 13.33 -9.66
CA ASP A 203 -14.67 12.53 -10.81
C ASP A 203 -15.03 11.09 -10.37
N ILE A 204 -14.21 10.46 -9.53
CA ILE A 204 -14.56 9.16 -8.93
C ILE A 204 -15.89 9.27 -8.18
N LEU A 205 -16.05 10.27 -7.33
CA LEU A 205 -17.28 10.45 -6.56
C LEU A 205 -18.47 10.74 -7.47
N GLN A 206 -18.33 11.56 -8.50
CA GLN A 206 -19.41 11.92 -9.40
C GLN A 206 -19.81 10.78 -10.31
N ASP A 207 -18.85 10.10 -10.92
CA ASP A 207 -19.08 9.00 -11.87
C ASP A 207 -19.51 7.70 -11.14
N LEU A 208 -18.97 7.45 -9.97
CA LEU A 208 -19.35 6.29 -9.14
C LEU A 208 -20.43 6.61 -8.11
N TRP A 209 -20.74 7.87 -7.94
CA TRP A 209 -21.84 8.31 -7.08
C TRP A 209 -23.18 7.80 -7.58
N GLU A 210 -23.44 7.94 -8.89
CA GLU A 210 -24.62 7.35 -9.52
C GLU A 210 -24.63 5.83 -9.38
N GLU A 211 -23.44 5.20 -9.32
CA GLU A 211 -23.23 3.77 -9.12
C GLU A 211 -23.03 3.38 -7.64
N GLY A 212 -22.92 4.33 -6.72
CA GLY A 212 -22.98 4.07 -5.28
C GLY A 212 -21.67 3.95 -4.52
N ALA A 213 -20.50 4.29 -5.08
CA ALA A 213 -19.24 4.32 -4.32
C ALA A 213 -19.34 5.24 -3.08
N ARG A 214 -18.84 4.74 -1.93
CA ARG A 214 -19.00 5.46 -0.66
C ARG A 214 -17.71 5.53 0.16
N ASN A 215 -16.79 4.58 0.01
CA ASN A 215 -15.62 4.46 0.88
C ASN A 215 -14.35 4.72 0.07
N ILE A 216 -13.71 5.88 0.28
CA ILE A 216 -12.49 6.29 -0.43
C ILE A 216 -11.37 6.50 0.57
N ILE A 217 -10.22 5.93 0.27
CA ILE A 217 -8.96 6.10 0.99
C ILE A 217 -7.98 6.80 0.05
N VAL A 218 -7.43 7.92 0.48
CA VAL A 218 -6.37 8.64 -0.23
C VAL A 218 -5.08 8.49 0.56
N SER A 219 -4.00 8.11 -0.11
CA SER A 219 -2.67 8.04 0.52
C SER A 219 -1.95 9.38 0.41
N GLY A 220 -1.37 9.83 1.50
CA GLY A 220 -0.39 10.91 1.49
C GLY A 220 0.93 10.47 0.83
N LEU A 221 1.87 11.42 0.65
CA LEU A 221 3.21 11.16 0.13
C LEU A 221 4.14 10.65 1.23
N PRO A 222 5.10 9.76 0.91
CA PRO A 222 6.14 9.31 1.81
C PRO A 222 7.17 10.42 2.10
N PRO A 223 8.11 10.24 3.06
CA PRO A 223 9.24 11.13 3.26
C PRO A 223 10.21 11.07 2.06
N MET A 224 9.86 11.76 0.97
CA MET A 224 10.54 11.68 -0.33
C MET A 224 12.04 11.93 -0.26
N GLY A 225 12.48 12.81 0.66
CA GLY A 225 13.90 13.07 0.89
C GLY A 225 14.68 11.90 1.47
N CYS A 226 14.00 10.87 1.97
CA CYS A 226 14.61 9.67 2.52
C CYS A 226 14.68 8.50 1.52
N LEU A 227 14.14 8.67 0.31
CA LEU A 227 14.25 7.64 -0.72
C LEU A 227 15.72 7.49 -1.17
N PRO A 228 16.28 6.27 -1.25
CA PRO A 228 17.69 6.06 -1.60
C PRO A 228 18.12 6.77 -2.89
N VAL A 229 17.28 6.77 -3.93
CA VAL A 229 17.56 7.50 -5.18
C VAL A 229 17.62 9.00 -4.97
N VAL A 230 16.77 9.58 -4.13
CA VAL A 230 16.77 11.02 -3.85
C VAL A 230 18.01 11.41 -3.06
N ILE A 231 18.41 10.63 -2.07
CA ILE A 231 19.66 10.80 -1.33
C ILE A 231 20.84 10.75 -2.31
N THR A 232 20.89 9.74 -3.19
CA THR A 232 21.98 9.54 -4.14
C THR A 232 22.13 10.70 -5.13
N LEU A 233 21.02 11.21 -5.66
CA LEU A 233 21.04 12.28 -6.67
C LEU A 233 21.26 13.70 -6.09
N ASN A 234 21.08 13.87 -4.78
CA ASN A 234 21.03 15.20 -4.18
C ASN A 234 21.95 15.39 -2.95
N SER A 235 22.69 14.37 -2.54
CA SER A 235 23.73 14.47 -1.51
C SER A 235 25.03 15.01 -2.11
N ASP A 236 25.72 15.87 -1.39
CA ASP A 236 27.07 16.36 -1.78
C ASP A 236 28.10 15.22 -1.80
N ASN A 237 27.88 14.18 -0.98
CA ASN A 237 28.68 12.95 -0.96
C ASN A 237 27.77 11.73 -0.76
N ALA A 238 27.24 11.23 -1.87
CA ALA A 238 26.25 10.15 -1.89
C ALA A 238 26.76 8.79 -1.35
N ILE A 239 28.06 8.62 -1.18
CA ILE A 239 28.67 7.38 -0.68
C ILE A 239 28.95 7.44 0.81
N LEU A 240 29.49 8.56 1.29
CA LEU A 240 29.99 8.71 2.68
C LEU A 240 29.01 9.43 3.61
N GLN A 241 28.09 10.21 3.07
CA GLN A 241 27.11 11.00 3.84
C GLN A 241 25.72 10.77 3.30
N ARG A 242 25.17 9.63 3.68
CA ARG A 242 23.79 9.29 3.36
C ARG A 242 22.89 9.71 4.51
N GLY A 243 21.82 10.38 4.17
CA GLY A 243 20.81 10.82 5.12
C GLY A 243 19.67 11.49 4.38
N CYS A 244 18.53 11.59 5.01
CA CYS A 244 17.35 12.20 4.39
C CYS A 244 17.62 13.65 3.97
N ILE A 245 17.26 14.00 2.74
CA ILE A 245 17.34 15.38 2.22
C ILE A 245 16.09 16.14 2.65
N GLU A 246 16.20 16.86 3.76
CA GLU A 246 15.07 17.48 4.47
C GLU A 246 14.21 18.39 3.58
N LYS A 247 14.80 19.15 2.66
CA LYS A 247 14.05 20.02 1.73
C LYS A 247 12.98 19.27 0.91
N TYR A 248 13.22 18.00 0.53
CA TYR A 248 12.27 17.21 -0.23
C TYR A 248 11.23 16.53 0.68
N SER A 249 11.63 16.15 1.89
CA SER A 249 10.70 15.67 2.91
C SER A 249 9.75 16.77 3.37
N THR A 250 10.21 18.02 3.44
CA THR A 250 9.34 19.18 3.72
C THR A 250 8.28 19.37 2.65
N VAL A 251 8.63 19.24 1.35
CA VAL A 251 7.66 19.31 0.26
C VAL A 251 6.55 18.27 0.41
N ALA A 252 6.90 17.03 0.81
CA ALA A 252 5.92 15.98 1.06
C ALA A 252 4.98 16.34 2.23
N ARG A 253 5.53 16.85 3.35
CA ARG A 253 4.70 17.27 4.50
C ARG A 253 3.73 18.40 4.15
N GLU A 254 4.22 19.42 3.44
CA GLU A 254 3.38 20.54 2.99
C GLU A 254 2.25 20.07 2.07
N PHE A 255 2.57 19.22 1.10
CA PHE A 255 1.56 18.63 0.20
C PHE A 255 0.55 17.79 0.99
N ASN A 256 1.00 16.93 1.91
CA ASN A 256 0.12 16.10 2.72
C ASN A 256 -0.83 16.93 3.60
N LEU A 257 -0.35 18.07 4.13
CA LEU A 257 -1.20 19.00 4.88
C LEU A 257 -2.28 19.63 3.99
N MET A 258 -1.92 20.07 2.78
CA MET A 258 -2.89 20.60 1.81
C MET A 258 -3.89 19.52 1.38
N LEU A 259 -3.42 18.30 1.11
CA LEU A 259 -4.27 17.16 0.73
C LEU A 259 -5.24 16.81 1.87
N GLN A 260 -4.77 16.80 3.13
CA GLN A 260 -5.63 16.57 4.31
C GLN A 260 -6.77 17.59 4.40
N ASN A 261 -6.46 18.88 4.16
CA ASN A 261 -7.48 19.93 4.19
C ASN A 261 -8.52 19.71 3.09
N GLU A 262 -8.11 19.39 1.87
CA GLU A 262 -9.03 19.11 0.76
C GLU A 262 -9.87 17.84 1.01
N VAL A 263 -9.27 16.77 1.51
CA VAL A 263 -9.98 15.54 1.89
C VAL A 263 -11.01 15.82 2.96
N ASN A 264 -10.68 16.62 3.98
CA ASN A 264 -11.62 17.01 5.02
C ASN A 264 -12.80 17.84 4.45
N LEU A 265 -12.52 18.81 3.57
CA LEU A 265 -13.56 19.62 2.93
C LEU A 265 -14.50 18.74 2.09
N MET A 266 -13.95 17.81 1.31
CA MET A 266 -14.75 16.87 0.52
C MET A 266 -15.55 15.92 1.42
N HIS A 267 -14.96 15.41 2.49
CA HIS A 267 -15.65 14.54 3.45
C HIS A 267 -16.87 15.25 4.06
N PHE A 268 -16.69 16.47 4.56
CA PHE A 268 -17.80 17.26 5.13
C PHE A 268 -18.86 17.64 4.08
N GLY A 269 -18.44 18.04 2.87
CA GLY A 269 -19.35 18.40 1.79
C GLY A 269 -20.20 17.24 1.28
N LEU A 270 -19.69 16.01 1.36
CA LEU A 270 -20.32 14.81 0.81
C LEU A 270 -20.86 13.86 1.90
N ALA A 271 -20.70 14.21 3.17
CA ALA A 271 -21.17 13.38 4.30
C ALA A 271 -22.70 13.13 4.25
N ASN A 272 -23.48 14.17 3.92
CA ASN A 272 -24.95 14.06 3.77
C ASN A 272 -25.36 13.09 2.65
N LEU A 273 -24.44 12.81 1.76
CA LEU A 273 -24.60 11.89 0.66
C LEU A 273 -24.07 10.49 1.01
N GLY A 274 -23.56 10.28 2.22
CA GLY A 274 -23.06 9.01 2.74
C GLY A 274 -21.66 8.65 2.22
N ALA A 275 -20.90 9.59 1.62
CA ALA A 275 -19.52 9.36 1.22
C ALA A 275 -18.60 9.47 2.44
N LYS A 276 -17.65 8.55 2.53
CA LYS A 276 -16.59 8.51 3.54
C LYS A 276 -15.24 8.60 2.84
N ILE A 277 -14.52 9.68 3.10
CA ILE A 277 -13.20 9.91 2.50
C ILE A 277 -12.19 10.02 3.63
N TYR A 278 -11.15 9.20 3.58
CA TYR A 278 -10.08 9.13 4.58
C TYR A 278 -8.73 9.40 3.95
N LEU A 279 -7.89 10.17 4.63
CA LEU A 279 -6.46 10.25 4.31
C LEU A 279 -5.70 9.26 5.18
N ILE A 280 -4.84 8.44 4.58
CA ILE A 280 -3.87 7.62 5.30
C ILE A 280 -2.50 8.29 5.30
N ASP A 281 -1.91 8.37 6.48
CA ASP A 281 -0.58 8.92 6.68
C ASP A 281 0.47 7.81 6.56
N ILE A 282 1.16 7.76 5.41
CA ILE A 282 2.31 6.87 5.20
C ILE A 282 3.65 7.56 5.52
N TYR A 283 3.64 8.90 5.68
CA TYR A 283 4.84 9.68 5.98
C TYR A 283 5.40 9.33 7.36
N ARG A 284 4.55 9.37 8.38
CA ARG A 284 4.93 9.17 9.77
C ARG A 284 5.48 7.75 10.03
N PRO A 285 4.81 6.63 9.65
CA PRO A 285 5.35 5.30 9.91
C PRO A 285 6.67 5.04 9.17
N LEU A 286 6.84 5.53 7.94
CA LEU A 286 8.11 5.43 7.22
C LEU A 286 9.22 6.23 7.90
N THR A 287 8.91 7.45 8.36
CA THR A 287 9.87 8.28 9.10
C THR A 287 10.29 7.61 10.42
N ASP A 288 9.35 7.02 11.17
CA ASP A 288 9.64 6.30 12.42
C ASP A 288 10.56 5.07 12.16
N MET A 289 10.30 4.31 11.09
CA MET A 289 11.16 3.20 10.70
C MET A 289 12.59 3.63 10.32
N ILE A 290 12.73 4.78 9.67
CA ILE A 290 14.03 5.33 9.25
C ILE A 290 14.79 5.94 10.43
N GLN A 291 14.12 6.66 11.33
CA GLN A 291 14.74 7.34 12.46
C GLN A 291 15.04 6.42 13.63
N VAL A 292 14.22 5.40 13.85
CA VAL A 292 14.36 4.43 14.95
C VAL A 292 14.30 2.99 14.41
N PRO A 293 15.24 2.61 13.53
CA PRO A 293 15.17 1.34 12.80
C PRO A 293 15.18 0.11 13.72
N SER A 294 15.91 0.14 14.81
CA SER A 294 16.00 -0.96 15.77
C SER A 294 14.65 -1.31 16.41
N LYS A 295 13.76 -0.33 16.63
CA LYS A 295 12.39 -0.52 17.11
C LYS A 295 11.57 -1.44 16.20
N HIS A 296 11.87 -1.41 14.90
CA HIS A 296 11.17 -2.16 13.86
C HIS A 296 11.98 -3.36 13.36
N GLY A 297 13.21 -3.56 13.88
CA GLY A 297 14.12 -4.65 13.50
C GLY A 297 14.68 -4.48 12.08
N PHE A 298 14.94 -3.22 11.68
CA PHE A 298 15.70 -2.86 10.48
C PHE A 298 17.16 -2.57 10.84
N ASP A 299 18.06 -2.90 9.92
CA ASP A 299 19.49 -2.63 10.02
C ASP A 299 19.93 -1.63 8.93
N GLU A 300 19.17 -1.51 7.81
CA GLU A 300 19.48 -0.65 6.68
C GLU A 300 18.25 0.21 6.27
N VAL A 301 18.45 1.52 6.20
CA VAL A 301 17.38 2.49 5.95
C VAL A 301 17.70 3.52 4.86
N GLU A 302 18.93 3.53 4.35
CA GLU A 302 19.43 4.54 3.42
C GLU A 302 19.74 3.98 2.03
N SER A 303 19.66 2.64 1.90
CA SER A 303 19.86 1.92 0.63
C SER A 303 18.82 0.81 0.44
N GLY A 304 18.60 0.39 -0.80
CA GLY A 304 17.76 -0.75 -1.13
C GLY A 304 18.49 -2.08 -0.99
N CYS A 305 17.74 -3.17 -0.83
CA CYS A 305 18.26 -4.55 -0.79
C CYS A 305 18.78 -5.02 -2.15
N CYS A 306 18.31 -4.46 -3.26
CA CYS A 306 18.66 -4.85 -4.63
C CYS A 306 19.72 -3.93 -5.24
N GLY A 307 20.75 -4.51 -5.84
CA GLY A 307 21.86 -3.82 -6.47
C GLY A 307 22.81 -3.21 -5.45
N SER A 308 23.31 -2.01 -5.73
CA SER A 308 23.99 -1.15 -4.73
C SER A 308 22.98 -0.57 -3.75
N GLY A 309 21.70 -0.61 -4.10
CA GLY A 309 20.60 -0.01 -3.36
C GLY A 309 20.50 1.51 -3.50
N TYR A 310 21.30 2.13 -4.38
CA TYR A 310 21.40 3.58 -4.50
C TYR A 310 20.56 4.15 -5.64
N MET A 311 20.55 3.46 -6.80
CA MET A 311 19.91 3.94 -8.03
C MET A 311 19.03 2.87 -8.69
N GLU A 312 19.23 1.62 -8.32
CA GLU A 312 18.55 0.50 -8.96
C GLU A 312 17.06 0.53 -8.62
N ALA A 313 16.23 0.60 -9.67
CA ALA A 313 14.78 0.41 -9.62
C ALA A 313 14.29 -0.10 -10.98
N GLY A 314 13.20 -0.87 -11.01
CA GLY A 314 12.69 -1.47 -12.24
C GLY A 314 13.76 -2.33 -12.92
N PHE A 315 14.00 -2.12 -14.21
CA PHE A 315 14.95 -2.91 -15.01
C PHE A 315 16.41 -2.84 -14.53
N LEU A 316 16.79 -1.86 -13.72
CA LEU A 316 18.12 -1.79 -13.11
C LEU A 316 18.29 -2.75 -11.93
N CYS A 317 17.19 -3.18 -11.29
CA CYS A 317 17.18 -4.24 -10.29
C CYS A 317 16.76 -5.55 -10.98
N ASN A 318 17.68 -6.36 -11.43
CA ASN A 318 17.41 -7.53 -12.26
C ASN A 318 18.17 -8.78 -11.78
N ALA A 319 18.01 -9.91 -12.47
CA ALA A 319 18.58 -11.20 -12.08
C ALA A 319 20.12 -11.24 -11.96
N LYS A 320 20.82 -10.22 -12.46
CA LYS A 320 22.29 -10.10 -12.33
C LYS A 320 22.68 -9.17 -11.17
N SER A 321 21.74 -8.46 -10.59
CA SER A 321 21.98 -7.57 -9.47
C SER A 321 22.30 -8.37 -8.21
N TYR A 322 23.22 -7.86 -7.39
CA TYR A 322 23.36 -8.36 -6.03
C TYR A 322 22.05 -8.18 -5.27
N VAL A 323 21.71 -9.11 -4.39
CA VAL A 323 20.54 -9.01 -3.54
C VAL A 323 20.93 -9.30 -2.11
N CYS A 324 20.53 -8.47 -1.18
CA CYS A 324 20.80 -8.66 0.23
C CYS A 324 20.32 -10.03 0.73
N PRO A 325 21.00 -10.66 1.71
CA PRO A 325 20.63 -11.97 2.23
C PRO A 325 19.23 -12.00 2.85
N ASP A 326 18.87 -10.92 3.56
CA ASP A 326 17.62 -10.79 4.30
C ASP A 326 16.97 -9.42 4.06
N ALA A 327 15.93 -9.39 3.20
CA ALA A 327 15.19 -8.17 2.90
C ALA A 327 14.42 -7.64 4.12
N SER A 328 14.14 -8.47 5.12
CA SER A 328 13.45 -8.04 6.33
C SER A 328 14.28 -7.09 7.20
N LYS A 329 15.58 -6.94 6.90
CA LYS A 329 16.50 -6.00 7.53
C LYS A 329 16.56 -4.64 6.85
N TYR A 330 15.91 -4.49 5.69
CA TYR A 330 15.93 -3.29 4.86
C TYR A 330 14.57 -2.62 4.85
N VAL A 331 14.53 -1.28 4.95
CA VAL A 331 13.30 -0.51 4.73
C VAL A 331 12.91 -0.53 3.26
N PHE A 332 13.91 -0.40 2.36
CA PHE A 332 13.69 -0.34 0.92
C PHE A 332 14.12 -1.62 0.22
N TRP A 333 13.31 -2.06 -0.77
CA TRP A 333 13.65 -3.17 -1.65
C TRP A 333 14.63 -2.75 -2.75
N ASP A 334 14.27 -1.69 -3.46
CA ASP A 334 15.11 -1.03 -4.45
C ASP A 334 15.34 0.44 -4.04
N SER A 335 15.84 1.29 -4.94
CA SER A 335 16.14 2.68 -4.57
C SER A 335 14.91 3.58 -4.34
N ILE A 336 13.70 3.06 -4.58
CA ILE A 336 12.43 3.80 -4.47
C ILE A 336 11.42 3.05 -3.60
N HIS A 337 11.27 1.75 -3.83
CA HIS A 337 10.15 0.97 -3.32
C HIS A 337 10.46 0.29 -1.99
N PRO A 338 9.51 0.30 -1.04
CA PRO A 338 9.62 -0.39 0.24
C PRO A 338 9.71 -1.92 0.11
N THR A 339 10.27 -2.58 1.13
CA THR A 339 10.17 -4.03 1.29
C THR A 339 8.76 -4.47 1.74
N GLU A 340 8.43 -5.74 1.58
CA GLU A 340 7.18 -6.33 2.10
C GLU A 340 7.01 -6.06 3.61
N LYS A 341 8.09 -6.16 4.40
CA LYS A 341 8.06 -5.87 5.83
C LYS A 341 7.66 -4.43 6.12
N THR A 342 8.20 -3.48 5.36
CA THR A 342 7.84 -2.07 5.46
C THR A 342 6.37 -1.85 5.10
N TYR A 343 5.88 -2.43 4.01
CA TYR A 343 4.47 -2.37 3.62
C TYR A 343 3.55 -2.99 4.69
N ASN A 344 3.98 -4.07 5.35
CA ASN A 344 3.22 -4.67 6.45
C ASN A 344 3.15 -3.77 7.68
N ILE A 345 4.22 -3.05 8.02
CA ILE A 345 4.22 -2.08 9.13
C ILE A 345 3.30 -0.90 8.83
N VAL A 346 3.36 -0.36 7.60
CA VAL A 346 2.44 0.69 7.14
C VAL A 346 0.99 0.20 7.24
N PHE A 347 0.69 -1.01 6.76
CA PHE A 347 -0.64 -1.61 6.88
C PHE A 347 -1.12 -1.65 8.34
N ARG A 348 -0.26 -2.07 9.28
CA ARG A 348 -0.63 -2.15 10.71
C ARG A 348 -0.90 -0.77 11.31
N ASP A 349 -0.19 0.26 10.88
CA ASP A 349 -0.39 1.63 11.37
C ASP A 349 -1.75 2.22 10.94
N ILE A 350 -2.27 1.79 9.79
CA ILE A 350 -3.55 2.27 9.24
C ILE A 350 -4.75 1.39 9.59
N LEU A 351 -4.58 0.32 10.38
CA LEU A 351 -5.65 -0.64 10.70
C LEU A 351 -6.89 0.01 11.33
N ASN A 352 -6.70 1.03 12.17
CA ASN A 352 -7.80 1.75 12.79
C ASN A 352 -8.69 2.48 11.76
N ILE A 353 -8.12 2.97 10.66
CA ILE A 353 -8.87 3.59 9.56
C ILE A 353 -9.64 2.51 8.79
N ILE A 354 -8.98 1.40 8.48
CA ILE A 354 -9.63 0.27 7.81
C ILE A 354 -10.79 -0.27 8.66
N ASP A 355 -10.57 -0.44 9.97
CA ASP A 355 -11.62 -0.86 10.91
C ASP A 355 -12.81 0.13 10.95
N ALA A 356 -12.56 1.45 10.90
CA ALA A 356 -13.62 2.47 10.86
C ALA A 356 -14.46 2.36 9.59
N ILE A 357 -13.83 2.12 8.43
CA ILE A 357 -14.53 1.93 7.14
C ILE A 357 -15.43 0.69 7.16
N ILE A 358 -14.95 -0.39 7.80
CA ILE A 358 -15.63 -1.69 7.79
C ILE A 358 -16.82 -1.71 8.78
N ARG A 359 -16.73 -0.97 9.91
CA ARG A 359 -17.75 -1.01 10.98
C ARG A 359 -18.98 -0.16 10.71
N ASP A 360 -18.86 0.83 9.85
CA ASP A 360 -19.91 1.78 9.49
C ASP A 360 -20.68 1.37 8.22
#